data_13285b1d8f082a0c0158002f70564d9f
#
_entry.id   13285b1d8f082a0c0158002f70564d9f
#
_cell.length_a   1.000
_cell.length_b   1.000
_cell.length_c   1.000
_cell.angle_alpha   90.00
_cell.angle_beta   90.00
_cell.angle_gamma   90.00
#
_symmetry.space_group_name_H-M   'P 1'
#
loop_
_entity.id
_entity.type
_entity.pdbx_description
1 polymer ?
#
loop_
_entity_poly.entity_id
_entity_poly.type
_entity_poly.pdbx_seq_one_letter_code
_entity_poly.pdbx_strand_id
1 'polypeptide(L)'
;MLRKIILVFLILFLFINTSYGTKYAGEFLNLGVGGRALGLGSAYVAISDDATAVYWNPAGISKLPSQELVFMHAETFGSLLNHDFLSWVMPLQNRLQNYAFGVSLMRLGGGDIKVTELPDPNSPISSSNRPYIKKEAGHADYLLTFSFAKEKSNKLSFGGNAKLIYRHIVDNSAFGLGIDLGLLYTPTGYLSIGANLKDAVSTLLSYDNGSKETIAPSLRSGFALNKGYRDFNFLFVTEAEFNFEGRKYAAQYWQGDISLDMHYGWEAEYLERIAARIGFDRGDFSAGGGLNFKKFSLDLAFLHHEELDNSYRVSLRVKL
;
A
#
# COMPACT_ATOMS: atom_id res chain seq x y z
N MET A 1 -31.34 0.50 -6.18
CA MET A 1 -30.10 -0.01 -5.55
C MET A 1 -28.96 1.01 -5.70
N LEU A 2 -28.67 1.51 -6.89
CA LEU A 2 -27.64 2.53 -7.17
C LEU A 2 -27.84 3.81 -6.34
N ARG A 3 -29.08 4.33 -6.20
CA ARG A 3 -29.38 5.50 -5.36
C ARG A 3 -29.02 5.32 -3.88
N LYS A 4 -29.17 4.12 -3.32
CA LYS A 4 -28.78 3.85 -1.91
C LYS A 4 -27.27 3.79 -1.74
N ILE A 5 -26.53 3.30 -2.75
CA ILE A 5 -25.07 3.26 -2.76
C ILE A 5 -24.52 4.69 -2.88
N ILE A 6 -25.07 5.51 -3.79
CA ILE A 6 -24.72 6.92 -3.94
C ILE A 6 -25.00 7.69 -2.64
N LEU A 7 -26.14 7.41 -1.97
CA LEU A 7 -26.49 8.06 -0.71
C LEU A 7 -25.53 7.68 0.42
N VAL A 8 -25.09 6.43 0.50
CA VAL A 8 -24.06 5.99 1.47
C VAL A 8 -22.72 6.65 1.21
N PHE A 9 -22.30 6.79 -0.05
CA PHE A 9 -21.09 7.53 -0.41
C PHE A 9 -21.22 9.04 -0.11
N LEU A 10 -22.38 9.63 -0.35
CA LEU A 10 -22.64 11.05 -0.02
C LEU A 10 -22.65 11.27 1.50
N ILE A 11 -23.21 10.34 2.27
CA ILE A 11 -23.22 10.40 3.74
C ILE A 11 -21.79 10.20 4.28
N LEU A 12 -21.01 9.26 3.74
CA LEU A 12 -19.59 9.11 4.09
C LEU A 12 -18.78 10.37 3.77
N PHE A 13 -19.07 11.04 2.65
CA PHE A 13 -18.43 12.31 2.27
C PHE A 13 -18.78 13.47 3.21
N LEU A 14 -19.96 13.45 3.85
CA LEU A 14 -20.39 14.46 4.84
C LEU A 14 -19.74 14.26 6.22
N PHE A 15 -19.18 13.08 6.50
CA PHE A 15 -18.43 12.80 7.74
C PHE A 15 -16.91 12.97 7.58
N ILE A 16 -16.42 13.39 6.42
CA ILE A 16 -15.03 13.87 6.31
C ILE A 16 -14.97 15.19 7.08
N ASN A 17 -14.82 15.08 8.39
CA ASN A 17 -14.34 16.22 9.16
C ASN A 17 -13.01 16.62 8.55
N THR A 18 -12.84 17.92 8.27
CA THR A 18 -11.56 18.50 7.90
C THR A 18 -10.60 18.40 9.09
N SER A 19 -10.18 17.19 9.41
CA SER A 19 -9.05 16.96 10.29
C SER A 19 -7.83 17.40 9.49
N TYR A 20 -7.21 18.50 9.88
CA TYR A 20 -5.91 18.88 9.35
C TYR A 20 -4.94 17.78 9.76
N GLY A 21 -4.69 16.85 8.84
CA GLY A 21 -3.69 15.80 9.02
C GLY A 21 -2.31 16.41 9.26
N THR A 22 -1.49 15.78 10.08
CA THR A 22 -0.08 16.10 10.16
C THR A 22 0.54 15.70 8.83
N LYS A 23 1.03 16.70 8.08
CA LYS A 23 1.53 16.49 6.72
C LYS A 23 2.62 15.40 6.74
N TYR A 24 2.47 14.42 5.85
CA TYR A 24 3.38 13.27 5.71
C TYR A 24 3.43 12.28 6.89
N ALA A 25 2.51 12.30 7.84
CA ALA A 25 2.49 11.35 8.97
C ALA A 25 2.38 9.88 8.54
N GLY A 26 1.73 9.61 7.40
CA GLY A 26 1.44 8.26 6.89
C GLY A 26 2.34 7.78 5.75
N GLU A 27 3.43 8.45 5.40
CA GLU A 27 4.24 8.11 4.21
C GLU A 27 4.75 6.67 4.19
N PHE A 28 5.08 6.09 5.34
CA PHE A 28 5.50 4.69 5.42
C PHE A 28 4.41 3.70 4.97
N LEU A 29 3.13 4.11 5.01
CA LEU A 29 2.00 3.32 4.53
C LEU A 29 1.82 3.39 3.00
N ASN A 30 2.56 4.26 2.30
CA ASN A 30 2.38 4.54 0.87
C ASN A 30 3.44 3.89 -0.02
N LEU A 31 4.42 3.16 0.57
CA LEU A 31 5.48 2.50 -0.18
C LEU A 31 5.01 1.30 -1.02
N GLY A 32 3.77 0.85 -0.82
CA GLY A 32 3.21 -0.29 -1.51
C GLY A 32 3.83 -1.63 -1.08
N VAL A 33 3.19 -2.74 -1.43
CA VAL A 33 3.66 -4.10 -1.12
C VAL A 33 3.54 -5.01 -2.34
N GLY A 34 4.38 -6.06 -2.41
CA GLY A 34 4.37 -7.04 -3.48
C GLY A 34 5.19 -6.63 -4.70
N GLY A 35 6.01 -7.56 -5.22
CA GLY A 35 6.82 -7.35 -6.41
C GLY A 35 5.97 -7.17 -7.67
N ARG A 36 4.86 -7.94 -7.80
CA ARG A 36 3.94 -7.79 -8.95
C ARG A 36 3.33 -6.40 -9.01
N ALA A 37 2.87 -5.87 -7.89
CA ALA A 37 2.26 -4.55 -7.83
C ALA A 37 3.27 -3.44 -8.15
N LEU A 38 4.50 -3.52 -7.61
CA LEU A 38 5.55 -2.55 -7.92
C LEU A 38 5.91 -2.57 -9.41
N GLY A 39 6.06 -3.76 -10.02
CA GLY A 39 6.32 -3.89 -11.45
C GLY A 39 5.20 -3.34 -12.35
N LEU A 40 3.99 -3.16 -11.80
CA LEU A 40 2.82 -2.55 -12.44
C LEU A 40 2.65 -1.06 -12.07
N GLY A 41 3.71 -0.39 -11.61
CA GLY A 41 3.66 1.02 -11.22
C GLY A 41 2.75 1.27 -10.03
N SER A 42 2.62 0.30 -9.12
CA SER A 42 1.73 0.37 -7.94
C SER A 42 0.24 0.54 -8.28
N ALA A 43 -0.17 0.29 -9.54
CA ALA A 43 -1.55 0.28 -9.98
C ALA A 43 -2.18 -1.10 -9.70
N TYR A 44 -2.80 -1.30 -8.53
CA TYR A 44 -3.23 -2.64 -8.10
C TYR A 44 -4.64 -2.70 -7.51
N VAL A 45 -5.29 -1.57 -7.25
CA VAL A 45 -6.60 -1.48 -6.57
C VAL A 45 -7.72 -2.25 -7.30
N ALA A 46 -7.66 -2.32 -8.63
CA ALA A 46 -8.67 -2.99 -9.48
C ALA A 46 -8.33 -4.45 -9.78
N ILE A 47 -7.09 -4.89 -9.53
CA ILE A 47 -6.65 -6.27 -9.69
C ILE A 47 -6.85 -7.03 -8.38
N SER A 48 -6.04 -6.76 -7.37
CA SER A 48 -6.10 -7.26 -5.98
C SER A 48 -6.49 -8.73 -5.89
N ASP A 49 -5.77 -9.58 -6.67
CA ASP A 49 -6.09 -11.00 -6.94
C ASP A 49 -5.13 -11.97 -6.24
N ASP A 50 -4.38 -11.52 -5.23
CA ASP A 50 -3.50 -12.31 -4.38
C ASP A 50 -3.56 -11.84 -2.91
N ALA A 51 -2.78 -12.45 -2.02
CA ALA A 51 -2.82 -12.11 -0.60
C ALA A 51 -2.26 -10.71 -0.27
N THR A 52 -1.67 -9.97 -1.22
CA THR A 52 -1.34 -8.55 -1.04
C THR A 52 -2.58 -7.65 -1.11
N ALA A 53 -3.73 -8.19 -1.53
CA ALA A 53 -5.01 -7.48 -1.56
C ALA A 53 -5.42 -6.93 -0.18
N VAL A 54 -4.97 -7.51 0.92
CA VAL A 54 -5.17 -6.94 2.27
C VAL A 54 -4.65 -5.51 2.37
N TYR A 55 -3.61 -5.16 1.62
CA TYR A 55 -3.05 -3.81 1.58
C TYR A 55 -3.68 -2.95 0.46
N TRP A 56 -3.84 -3.52 -0.76
CA TRP A 56 -4.24 -2.76 -1.94
C TRP A 56 -5.74 -2.50 -2.01
N ASN A 57 -6.54 -3.54 -1.82
CA ASN A 57 -8.00 -3.48 -1.79
C ASN A 57 -8.57 -4.72 -1.08
N PRO A 58 -8.98 -4.59 0.19
CA PRO A 58 -9.45 -5.74 0.96
C PRO A 58 -10.64 -6.48 0.33
N ALA A 59 -11.41 -5.85 -0.56
CA ALA A 59 -12.50 -6.53 -1.26
C ALA A 59 -11.99 -7.70 -2.14
N GLY A 60 -10.74 -7.61 -2.64
CA GLY A 60 -10.12 -8.62 -3.51
C GLY A 60 -9.91 -9.96 -2.84
N ILE A 61 -9.65 -9.99 -1.51
CA ILE A 61 -9.38 -11.27 -0.81
C ILE A 61 -10.55 -12.26 -0.89
N SER A 62 -11.80 -11.80 -1.09
CA SER A 62 -12.98 -12.67 -1.26
C SER A 62 -13.00 -13.41 -2.59
N LYS A 63 -12.17 -13.02 -3.54
CA LYS A 63 -12.04 -13.65 -4.87
C LYS A 63 -10.94 -14.71 -4.94
N LEU A 64 -10.10 -14.84 -3.91
CA LEU A 64 -9.04 -15.83 -3.92
C LEU A 64 -9.62 -17.26 -3.91
N PRO A 65 -9.09 -18.16 -4.78
CA PRO A 65 -9.63 -19.51 -4.89
C PRO A 65 -9.17 -20.44 -3.76
N SER A 66 -8.06 -20.13 -3.10
CA SER A 66 -7.46 -20.95 -2.04
C SER A 66 -6.78 -20.04 -1.00
N GLN A 67 -6.36 -20.66 0.10
CA GLN A 67 -5.51 -19.95 1.05
C GLN A 67 -4.18 -19.58 0.40
N GLU A 68 -3.70 -18.38 0.72
CA GLU A 68 -2.43 -17.89 0.21
C GLU A 68 -1.60 -17.25 1.34
N LEU A 69 -0.29 -17.46 1.25
CA LEU A 69 0.74 -16.72 1.98
C LEU A 69 1.57 -15.90 1.00
N VAL A 70 1.89 -14.68 1.36
CA VAL A 70 2.85 -13.84 0.64
C VAL A 70 3.92 -13.34 1.59
N PHE A 71 5.17 -13.50 1.18
CA PHE A 71 6.35 -12.92 1.80
C PHE A 71 6.96 -11.91 0.83
N MET A 72 7.37 -10.78 1.33
CA MET A 72 8.07 -9.77 0.53
C MET A 72 9.21 -9.19 1.34
N HIS A 73 10.32 -8.96 0.65
CA HIS A 73 11.43 -8.16 1.12
C HIS A 73 11.79 -7.12 0.07
N ALA A 74 12.05 -5.90 0.50
CA ALA A 74 12.52 -4.83 -0.36
C ALA A 74 13.63 -4.04 0.32
N GLU A 75 14.66 -3.75 -0.46
CA GLU A 75 15.64 -2.74 -0.17
C GLU A 75 15.24 -1.47 -0.91
N THR A 76 15.01 -0.40 -0.17
CA THR A 76 14.45 0.84 -0.69
C THR A 76 15.47 1.96 -0.54
N PHE A 77 15.57 2.82 -1.56
CA PHE A 77 16.44 4.00 -1.55
C PHE A 77 17.92 3.64 -1.29
N GLY A 78 18.48 2.74 -2.13
CA GLY A 78 19.88 2.33 -1.99
C GLY A 78 20.18 1.57 -0.70
N SER A 79 19.25 0.72 -0.26
CA SER A 79 19.33 -0.08 0.99
C SER A 79 19.29 0.76 2.28
N LEU A 80 18.86 2.02 2.21
CA LEU A 80 18.69 2.87 3.38
C LEU A 80 17.56 2.35 4.29
N LEU A 81 16.50 1.80 3.67
CA LEU A 81 15.34 1.24 4.36
C LEU A 81 15.10 -0.20 3.94
N ASN A 82 14.82 -1.05 4.92
CA ASN A 82 14.32 -2.41 4.72
C ASN A 82 12.81 -2.42 4.90
N HIS A 83 12.11 -2.96 3.90
CA HIS A 83 10.66 -3.07 3.90
C HIS A 83 10.24 -4.53 3.75
N ASP A 84 9.69 -5.09 4.82
CA ASP A 84 9.25 -6.47 4.90
C ASP A 84 7.73 -6.55 4.97
N PHE A 85 7.13 -7.53 4.32
CA PHE A 85 5.70 -7.78 4.36
C PHE A 85 5.39 -9.27 4.40
N LEU A 86 4.49 -9.64 5.29
CA LEU A 86 3.92 -10.98 5.42
C LEU A 86 2.41 -10.86 5.40
N SER A 87 1.75 -11.66 4.58
CA SER A 87 0.29 -11.73 4.54
C SER A 87 -0.19 -13.17 4.45
N TRP A 88 -1.27 -13.49 5.14
CA TRP A 88 -2.03 -14.71 5.02
C TRP A 88 -3.50 -14.42 4.79
N VAL A 89 -4.08 -15.06 3.78
CA VAL A 89 -5.50 -14.92 3.45
C VAL A 89 -6.14 -16.30 3.43
N MET A 90 -7.31 -16.40 4.08
CA MET A 90 -8.13 -17.59 4.17
C MET A 90 -9.52 -17.30 3.59
N PRO A 91 -9.79 -17.68 2.32
CA PRO A 91 -11.13 -17.63 1.77
C PRO A 91 -12.00 -18.74 2.40
N LEU A 92 -13.23 -18.38 2.75
CA LEU A 92 -14.26 -19.28 3.26
C LEU A 92 -15.37 -19.33 2.24
N GLN A 93 -15.30 -20.33 1.37
CA GLN A 93 -16.29 -20.55 0.31
C GLN A 93 -17.36 -21.51 0.81
N ASN A 94 -18.61 -21.09 0.78
CA ASN A 94 -19.74 -21.97 0.95
C ASN A 94 -20.75 -21.80 -0.21
N ARG A 95 -21.73 -22.72 -0.33
CA ARG A 95 -22.70 -22.71 -1.44
C ARG A 95 -23.53 -21.43 -1.58
N LEU A 96 -23.60 -20.61 -0.54
CA LEU A 96 -24.48 -19.45 -0.48
C LEU A 96 -23.72 -18.11 -0.49
N GLN A 97 -22.50 -18.06 0.04
CA GLN A 97 -21.75 -16.82 0.21
C GLN A 97 -20.25 -17.10 0.32
N ASN A 98 -19.46 -16.25 -0.31
CA ASN A 98 -18.01 -16.26 -0.20
C ASN A 98 -17.57 -15.14 0.74
N TYR A 99 -16.86 -15.52 1.80
CA TYR A 99 -16.20 -14.61 2.73
C TYR A 99 -14.70 -14.87 2.67
N ALA A 100 -13.93 -13.93 3.12
CA ALA A 100 -12.51 -14.15 3.36
C ALA A 100 -12.03 -13.36 4.57
N PHE A 101 -11.08 -13.92 5.27
CA PHE A 101 -10.30 -13.26 6.32
C PHE A 101 -8.86 -13.15 5.86
N GLY A 102 -8.21 -12.06 6.22
CA GLY A 102 -6.80 -11.84 5.99
C GLY A 102 -6.13 -11.25 7.21
N VAL A 103 -4.86 -11.55 7.37
CA VAL A 103 -3.99 -10.87 8.33
C VAL A 103 -2.68 -10.55 7.65
N SER A 104 -2.13 -9.38 7.90
CA SER A 104 -0.81 -9.02 7.41
C SER A 104 0.00 -8.23 8.42
N LEU A 105 1.30 -8.38 8.33
CA LEU A 105 2.29 -7.61 9.06
C LEU A 105 3.24 -6.95 8.06
N MET A 106 3.37 -5.65 8.15
CA MET A 106 4.36 -4.86 7.41
C MET A 106 5.34 -4.25 8.40
N ARG A 107 6.62 -4.24 8.04
CA ARG A 107 7.67 -3.57 8.78
C ARG A 107 8.47 -2.70 7.82
N LEU A 108 8.64 -1.44 8.16
CA LEU A 108 9.61 -0.53 7.55
C LEU A 108 10.62 -0.12 8.60
N GLY A 109 11.89 -0.24 8.32
CA GLY A 109 12.91 0.15 9.31
C GLY A 109 14.23 0.50 8.66
N GLY A 110 14.98 1.36 9.33
CA GLY A 110 16.33 1.76 8.97
C GLY A 110 17.16 2.07 10.20
N GLY A 111 18.46 2.13 10.02
CA GLY A 111 19.43 2.41 11.06
C GLY A 111 20.21 3.69 10.80
N ASP A 112 21.37 3.77 11.45
CA ASP A 112 22.41 4.79 11.23
C ASP A 112 21.96 6.26 11.47
N ILE A 113 20.89 6.47 12.24
CA ILE A 113 20.47 7.80 12.65
C ILE A 113 21.46 8.30 13.72
N LYS A 114 22.30 9.24 13.33
CA LYS A 114 23.31 9.83 14.24
C LYS A 114 22.67 10.89 15.10
N VAL A 115 22.48 10.59 16.37
CA VAL A 115 22.05 11.57 17.38
C VAL A 115 23.27 12.33 17.83
N THR A 116 23.30 13.63 17.58
CA THR A 116 24.44 14.50 17.91
C THR A 116 24.14 15.39 19.09
N GLU A 117 25.17 15.75 19.83
CA GLU A 117 25.11 16.68 20.96
C GLU A 117 26.30 17.66 20.91
N LEU A 118 26.10 18.85 21.45
CA LEU A 118 27.21 19.81 21.64
C LEU A 118 27.91 19.53 22.97
N PRO A 119 29.25 19.64 23.05
CA PRO A 119 29.98 19.59 24.32
C PRO A 119 29.49 20.61 25.35
N ASP A 120 29.14 21.80 24.90
CA ASP A 120 28.43 22.80 25.70
C ASP A 120 27.13 23.21 24.98
N PRO A 121 25.96 22.72 25.48
CA PRO A 121 24.66 23.03 24.88
C PRO A 121 24.27 24.52 24.99
N ASN A 122 24.88 25.27 25.90
CA ASN A 122 24.57 26.68 26.13
C ASN A 122 25.39 27.66 25.26
N SER A 123 26.40 27.13 24.56
CA SER A 123 27.26 27.91 23.67
C SER A 123 26.93 27.64 22.20
N PRO A 124 27.06 28.65 21.31
CA PRO A 124 26.83 28.46 19.89
C PRO A 124 27.85 27.50 19.26
N ILE A 125 27.49 26.94 18.12
CA ILE A 125 28.39 26.10 17.33
C ILE A 125 29.63 26.93 16.94
N SER A 126 30.82 26.39 17.22
CA SER A 126 32.10 27.02 16.92
C SER A 126 33.17 25.94 16.65
N SER A 127 34.40 26.39 16.31
CA SER A 127 35.52 25.44 16.14
C SER A 127 35.85 24.63 17.39
N SER A 128 35.58 25.19 18.59
CA SER A 128 35.77 24.52 19.89
C SER A 128 34.51 23.84 20.45
N ASN A 129 33.35 24.14 19.89
CA ASN A 129 32.06 23.55 20.31
C ASN A 129 31.37 22.93 19.11
N ARG A 130 31.92 21.81 18.63
CA ARG A 130 31.39 21.06 17.46
C ARG A 130 30.50 19.90 17.89
N PRO A 131 29.39 19.64 17.15
CA PRO A 131 28.58 18.47 17.40
C PRO A 131 29.42 17.18 17.31
N TYR A 132 29.22 16.28 18.25
CA TYR A 132 29.75 14.92 18.22
C TYR A 132 28.61 13.92 18.22
N ILE A 133 28.85 12.69 17.71
CA ILE A 133 27.87 11.62 17.74
C ILE A 133 27.75 11.10 19.16
N LYS A 134 26.60 11.34 19.80
CA LYS A 134 26.29 10.84 21.15
C LYS A 134 25.92 9.37 21.12
N LYS A 135 25.08 9.00 20.14
CA LYS A 135 24.64 7.63 19.89
C LYS A 135 24.18 7.43 18.46
N GLU A 136 24.15 6.22 18.01
CA GLU A 136 23.46 5.79 16.80
C GLU A 136 22.14 5.16 17.19
N ALA A 137 21.09 5.43 16.43
CA ALA A 137 19.71 4.97 16.65
C ALA A 137 19.11 4.48 15.33
N GLY A 138 17.96 3.85 15.41
CA GLY A 138 17.18 3.43 14.26
C GLY A 138 15.73 3.87 14.38
N HIS A 139 14.97 3.56 13.33
CA HIS A 139 13.53 3.64 13.37
C HIS A 139 12.91 2.33 12.88
N ALA A 140 11.71 2.04 13.32
CA ALA A 140 10.91 0.92 12.83
C ALA A 140 9.42 1.26 12.93
N ASP A 141 8.74 1.13 11.79
CA ASP A 141 7.30 1.28 11.68
C ASP A 141 6.70 -0.11 11.43
N TYR A 142 5.68 -0.47 12.18
CA TYR A 142 4.96 -1.73 12.04
C TYR A 142 3.49 -1.44 11.77
N LEU A 143 2.92 -2.18 10.81
CA LEU A 143 1.49 -2.17 10.52
C LEU A 143 0.97 -3.61 10.60
N LEU A 144 0.10 -3.89 11.57
CA LEU A 144 -0.68 -5.11 11.64
C LEU A 144 -2.09 -4.83 11.11
N THR A 145 -2.52 -5.61 10.10
CA THR A 145 -3.82 -5.43 9.46
C THR A 145 -4.65 -6.70 9.60
N PHE A 146 -5.90 -6.54 10.01
CA PHE A 146 -6.94 -7.57 9.97
C PHE A 146 -7.95 -7.20 8.91
N SER A 147 -8.18 -8.10 7.97
CA SER A 147 -9.04 -7.89 6.81
C SER A 147 -10.24 -8.82 6.84
N PHE A 148 -11.38 -8.30 6.44
CA PHE A 148 -12.58 -9.08 6.18
C PHE A 148 -13.16 -8.66 4.83
N ALA A 149 -13.56 -9.64 4.02
CA ALA A 149 -14.26 -9.36 2.77
C ALA A 149 -15.43 -10.30 2.55
N LYS A 150 -16.39 -9.80 1.76
CA LYS A 150 -17.58 -10.52 1.36
C LYS A 150 -17.87 -10.31 -0.12
N GLU A 151 -18.04 -11.39 -0.84
CA GLU A 151 -18.60 -11.37 -2.19
C GLU A 151 -20.13 -11.27 -2.10
N LYS A 152 -20.69 -10.15 -2.54
CA LYS A 152 -22.14 -9.94 -2.56
C LYS A 152 -22.80 -10.59 -3.76
N SER A 153 -22.09 -10.65 -4.87
CA SER A 153 -22.47 -11.33 -6.12
C SER A 153 -21.20 -11.64 -6.89
N ASN A 154 -21.26 -12.52 -7.88
CA ASN A 154 -20.12 -12.85 -8.75
C ASN A 154 -19.41 -11.61 -9.35
N LYS A 155 -20.07 -10.44 -9.32
CA LYS A 155 -19.56 -9.18 -9.88
C LYS A 155 -19.14 -8.16 -8.84
N LEU A 156 -19.55 -8.31 -7.58
CA LEU A 156 -19.39 -7.25 -6.59
C LEU A 156 -18.92 -7.80 -5.25
N SER A 157 -17.78 -7.29 -4.80
CA SER A 157 -17.20 -7.59 -3.50
C SER A 157 -16.97 -6.32 -2.69
N PHE A 158 -17.07 -6.44 -1.38
CA PHE A 158 -16.74 -5.42 -0.40
C PHE A 158 -15.73 -5.98 0.59
N GLY A 159 -14.89 -5.13 1.10
CA GLY A 159 -13.94 -5.49 2.14
C GLY A 159 -13.65 -4.35 3.08
N GLY A 160 -13.04 -4.66 4.21
CA GLY A 160 -12.58 -3.67 5.16
C GLY A 160 -11.37 -4.18 5.92
N ASN A 161 -10.57 -3.24 6.38
CA ASN A 161 -9.41 -3.45 7.22
C ASN A 161 -9.58 -2.76 8.55
N ALA A 162 -9.10 -3.41 9.62
CA ALA A 162 -8.74 -2.79 10.88
C ALA A 162 -7.21 -2.80 10.99
N LYS A 163 -6.61 -1.63 11.20
CA LYS A 163 -5.15 -1.42 11.21
C LYS A 163 -4.67 -1.04 12.61
N LEU A 164 -3.60 -1.67 13.05
CA LEU A 164 -2.83 -1.30 14.24
C LEU A 164 -1.46 -0.84 13.79
N ILE A 165 -1.08 0.38 14.16
CA ILE A 165 0.19 0.98 13.81
C ILE A 165 1.02 1.11 15.08
N TYR A 166 2.28 0.71 15.01
CA TYR A 166 3.29 0.97 16.02
C TYR A 166 4.51 1.58 15.35
N ARG A 167 4.93 2.76 15.81
CA ARG A 167 6.13 3.45 15.34
C ARG A 167 7.12 3.57 16.48
N HIS A 168 8.39 3.42 16.14
CA HIS A 168 9.49 3.68 17.05
C HIS A 168 10.57 4.48 16.31
N ILE A 169 10.86 5.68 16.77
CA ILE A 169 11.87 6.56 16.17
C ILE A 169 12.76 7.09 17.29
N VAL A 170 14.02 6.62 17.27
CA VAL A 170 15.06 7.04 18.25
C VAL A 170 14.65 6.70 19.69
N ASP A 171 13.97 7.59 20.38
CA ASP A 171 13.57 7.46 21.78
C ASP A 171 12.06 7.57 21.98
N ASN A 172 11.29 7.81 20.92
CA ASN A 172 9.85 8.01 20.97
C ASN A 172 9.10 6.85 20.30
N SER A 173 7.96 6.49 20.87
CA SER A 173 7.08 5.49 20.28
C SER A 173 5.67 6.06 20.12
N ALA A 174 4.96 5.59 19.08
CA ALA A 174 3.58 5.96 18.83
C ALA A 174 2.72 4.76 18.51
N PHE A 175 1.44 4.84 18.87
CA PHE A 175 0.41 3.88 18.49
C PHE A 175 -0.69 4.57 17.69
N GLY A 176 -1.24 3.83 16.72
CA GLY A 176 -2.36 4.30 15.92
C GLY A 176 -3.34 3.20 15.56
N LEU A 177 -4.58 3.64 15.28
CA LEU A 177 -5.68 2.80 14.84
C LEU A 177 -6.27 3.38 13.56
N GLY A 178 -6.46 2.55 12.55
CA GLY A 178 -7.02 2.95 11.26
C GLY A 178 -8.02 1.95 10.72
N ILE A 179 -8.84 2.42 9.77
CA ILE A 179 -9.85 1.61 9.08
C ILE A 179 -9.77 1.92 7.58
N ASP A 180 -9.77 0.87 6.75
CA ASP A 180 -9.91 1.01 5.29
C ASP A 180 -11.19 0.33 4.82
N LEU A 181 -11.74 0.82 3.69
CA LEU A 181 -12.95 0.30 3.06
C LEU A 181 -12.70 0.06 1.57
N GLY A 182 -12.84 -1.19 1.14
CA GLY A 182 -12.60 -1.62 -0.23
C GLY A 182 -13.87 -2.03 -0.98
N LEU A 183 -13.86 -1.77 -2.28
CA LEU A 183 -14.87 -2.20 -3.24
C LEU A 183 -14.20 -2.73 -4.50
N LEU A 184 -14.66 -3.88 -4.99
CA LEU A 184 -14.23 -4.46 -6.28
C LEU A 184 -15.47 -4.84 -7.09
N TYR A 185 -15.55 -4.31 -8.32
CA TYR A 185 -16.63 -4.58 -9.26
C TYR A 185 -16.10 -5.13 -10.57
N THR A 186 -16.50 -6.35 -10.92
CA THR A 186 -16.10 -7.06 -12.13
C THR A 186 -17.31 -7.27 -13.04
N PRO A 187 -17.73 -6.26 -13.82
CA PRO A 187 -18.94 -6.33 -14.65
C PRO A 187 -18.87 -7.42 -15.73
N THR A 188 -17.67 -7.66 -16.24
CA THR A 188 -17.39 -8.64 -17.29
C THR A 188 -16.15 -9.46 -16.92
N GLY A 189 -15.86 -10.54 -17.66
CA GLY A 189 -14.66 -11.34 -17.42
C GLY A 189 -13.33 -10.66 -17.78
N TYR A 190 -13.38 -9.51 -18.43
CA TYR A 190 -12.18 -8.78 -18.88
C TYR A 190 -12.01 -7.40 -18.24
N LEU A 191 -13.02 -6.87 -17.54
CA LEU A 191 -13.00 -5.54 -16.91
C LEU A 191 -13.20 -5.67 -15.41
N SER A 192 -12.30 -5.07 -14.64
CA SER A 192 -12.41 -4.89 -13.20
C SER A 192 -12.31 -3.40 -12.86
N ILE A 193 -13.07 -2.96 -11.86
CA ILE A 193 -13.06 -1.60 -11.32
C ILE A 193 -12.88 -1.74 -9.81
N GLY A 194 -11.87 -1.09 -9.25
CA GLY A 194 -11.57 -1.14 -7.83
C GLY A 194 -11.59 0.24 -7.20
N ALA A 195 -11.95 0.28 -5.91
CA ALA A 195 -11.80 1.46 -5.07
C ALA A 195 -11.40 1.03 -3.66
N ASN A 196 -10.49 1.76 -3.03
CA ASN A 196 -10.09 1.59 -1.65
C ASN A 196 -9.97 2.95 -0.96
N LEU A 197 -10.82 3.22 0.02
CA LEU A 197 -10.74 4.37 0.90
C LEU A 197 -9.87 3.97 2.09
N LYS A 198 -8.62 4.42 2.08
CA LYS A 198 -7.64 4.19 3.15
C LYS A 198 -7.83 5.24 4.24
N ASP A 199 -7.61 4.82 5.50
CA ASP A 199 -7.73 5.70 6.67
C ASP A 199 -9.06 6.46 6.72
N ALA A 200 -10.17 5.75 6.44
CA ALA A 200 -11.51 6.29 6.15
C ALA A 200 -12.07 7.23 7.22
N VAL A 201 -11.63 7.09 8.46
CA VAL A 201 -12.03 7.94 9.61
C VAL A 201 -10.89 8.78 10.15
N SER A 202 -9.82 8.96 9.37
CA SER A 202 -8.51 9.46 9.77
C SER A 202 -7.85 8.58 10.83
N THR A 203 -6.55 8.36 10.71
CA THR A 203 -5.81 7.55 11.69
C THR A 203 -5.05 8.47 12.62
N LEU A 204 -5.32 8.39 13.90
CA LEU A 204 -4.60 9.15 14.93
C LEU A 204 -3.39 8.34 15.41
N LEU A 205 -2.21 8.93 15.34
CA LEU A 205 -0.98 8.43 15.95
C LEU A 205 -0.75 9.21 17.24
N SER A 206 -0.66 8.51 18.36
CA SER A 206 -0.40 9.09 19.69
C SER A 206 0.97 8.66 20.17
N TYR A 207 1.84 9.64 20.40
CA TYR A 207 3.21 9.44 20.87
C TYR A 207 3.28 9.44 22.40
N ASP A 208 4.27 8.72 22.94
CA ASP A 208 4.56 8.64 24.38
C ASP A 208 4.99 9.99 25.00
N ASN A 209 5.54 10.90 24.19
CA ASN A 209 5.89 12.26 24.57
C ASN A 209 4.67 13.23 24.60
N GLY A 210 3.44 12.71 24.36
CA GLY A 210 2.20 13.48 24.36
C GLY A 210 1.87 14.16 23.02
N SER A 211 2.75 14.12 22.00
CA SER A 211 2.43 14.63 20.67
C SER A 211 1.45 13.71 19.94
N LYS A 212 0.72 14.30 18.99
CA LYS A 212 -0.25 13.57 18.17
C LYS A 212 -0.09 13.96 16.71
N GLU A 213 -0.18 12.98 15.84
CA GLU A 213 -0.22 13.14 14.39
C GLU A 213 -1.49 12.51 13.85
N THR A 214 -1.99 13.00 12.73
CA THR A 214 -3.18 12.47 12.08
C THR A 214 -2.85 12.15 10.63
N ILE A 215 -3.11 10.91 10.23
CA ILE A 215 -3.04 10.49 8.82
C ILE A 215 -4.39 10.79 8.18
N ALA A 216 -4.38 11.64 7.16
CA ALA A 216 -5.58 11.99 6.41
C ALA A 216 -6.08 10.81 5.58
N PRO A 217 -7.40 10.73 5.30
CA PRO A 217 -7.92 9.75 4.36
C PRO A 217 -7.29 9.88 2.98
N SER A 218 -7.21 8.76 2.26
CA SER A 218 -6.88 8.76 0.83
C SER A 218 -7.79 7.79 0.07
N LEU A 219 -8.09 8.08 -1.19
CA LEU A 219 -8.91 7.25 -2.06
C LEU A 219 -8.09 6.78 -3.25
N ARG A 220 -7.90 5.49 -3.36
CA ARG A 220 -7.36 4.85 -4.57
C ARG A 220 -8.51 4.30 -5.39
N SER A 221 -8.58 4.62 -6.68
CA SER A 221 -9.61 4.11 -7.59
C SER A 221 -9.01 3.85 -8.97
N GLY A 222 -9.43 2.78 -9.62
CA GLY A 222 -8.85 2.41 -10.90
C GLY A 222 -9.66 1.35 -11.63
N PHE A 223 -9.19 1.02 -12.82
CA PHE A 223 -9.71 -0.10 -13.59
C PHE A 223 -8.60 -0.94 -14.19
N ALA A 224 -8.91 -2.19 -14.47
CA ALA A 224 -8.05 -3.15 -15.12
C ALA A 224 -8.77 -3.80 -16.30
N LEU A 225 -8.04 -3.96 -17.40
CA LEU A 225 -8.47 -4.71 -18.59
C LEU A 225 -7.57 -5.93 -18.73
N ASN A 226 -8.16 -7.11 -18.69
CA ASN A 226 -7.46 -8.38 -18.81
C ASN A 226 -8.00 -9.16 -20.00
N LYS A 227 -7.12 -9.55 -20.95
CA LYS A 227 -7.52 -10.25 -22.16
C LYS A 227 -6.51 -11.33 -22.56
N GLY A 228 -6.99 -12.56 -22.64
CA GLY A 228 -6.22 -13.66 -23.22
C GLY A 228 -6.19 -13.61 -24.75
N TYR A 229 -5.04 -13.94 -25.32
CA TYR A 229 -4.86 -14.17 -26.75
C TYR A 229 -3.83 -15.28 -26.97
N ARG A 230 -4.27 -16.44 -27.51
CA ARG A 230 -3.48 -17.67 -27.60
C ARG A 230 -2.91 -18.07 -26.22
N ASP A 231 -1.61 -18.22 -26.13
CA ASP A 231 -0.88 -18.61 -24.92
C ASP A 231 -0.53 -17.41 -24.01
N PHE A 232 -0.92 -16.20 -24.41
CA PHE A 232 -0.65 -14.98 -23.68
C PHE A 232 -1.90 -14.45 -22.96
N ASN A 233 -1.68 -13.91 -21.78
CA ASN A 233 -2.65 -13.08 -21.08
C ASN A 233 -2.06 -11.66 -20.94
N PHE A 234 -2.80 -10.66 -21.43
CA PHE A 234 -2.40 -9.25 -21.40
C PHE A 234 -3.27 -8.51 -20.39
N LEU A 235 -2.63 -7.81 -19.46
CA LEU A 235 -3.26 -6.95 -18.49
C LEU A 235 -2.81 -5.51 -18.72
N PHE A 236 -3.77 -4.60 -18.71
CA PHE A 236 -3.56 -3.17 -18.59
C PHE A 236 -4.29 -2.68 -17.34
N VAL A 237 -3.65 -1.85 -16.54
CA VAL A 237 -4.23 -1.27 -15.33
C VAL A 237 -3.87 0.20 -15.22
N THR A 238 -4.82 0.98 -14.74
CA THR A 238 -4.60 2.38 -14.35
C THR A 238 -5.31 2.67 -13.05
N GLU A 239 -4.71 3.54 -12.26
CA GLU A 239 -5.19 3.90 -10.93
C GLU A 239 -4.92 5.38 -10.67
N ALA A 240 -5.86 6.02 -9.99
CA ALA A 240 -5.77 7.38 -9.48
C ALA A 240 -5.79 7.32 -7.95
N GLU A 241 -4.81 7.94 -7.32
CA GLU A 241 -4.70 8.11 -5.88
C GLU A 241 -4.99 9.55 -5.50
N PHE A 242 -6.11 9.77 -4.79
CA PHE A 242 -6.52 11.06 -4.27
C PHE A 242 -6.13 11.14 -2.81
N ASN A 243 -5.28 12.11 -2.46
CA ASN A 243 -4.91 12.42 -1.08
C ASN A 243 -5.64 13.69 -0.65
N PHE A 244 -6.33 13.64 0.51
CA PHE A 244 -7.08 14.76 1.07
C PHE A 244 -6.19 15.57 2.03
N GLU A 245 -4.98 15.83 1.58
CA GLU A 245 -4.01 16.72 2.20
C GLU A 245 -3.26 17.51 1.13
N GLY A 246 -2.93 18.75 1.39
CA GLY A 246 -2.28 19.64 0.43
C GLY A 246 -0.81 19.30 0.18
N ARG A 247 -0.52 18.21 -0.54
CA ARG A 247 0.83 17.72 -0.84
C ARG A 247 1.62 18.62 -1.79
N LYS A 248 0.93 19.49 -2.53
CA LYS A 248 1.52 20.48 -3.46
C LYS A 248 2.54 19.82 -4.41
N TYR A 249 3.78 20.27 -4.38
CA TYR A 249 4.87 19.81 -5.26
C TYR A 249 5.26 18.34 -5.07
N ALA A 250 4.81 17.68 -4.00
CA ALA A 250 5.03 16.25 -3.79
C ALA A 250 3.97 15.38 -4.47
N ALA A 251 3.03 15.95 -5.23
CA ALA A 251 2.03 15.25 -6.02
C ALA A 251 2.11 15.70 -7.49
N GLN A 252 1.69 14.83 -8.41
CA GLN A 252 1.65 15.15 -9.84
C GLN A 252 0.69 16.31 -10.15
N TYR A 253 -0.47 16.32 -9.47
CA TYR A 253 -1.49 17.36 -9.59
C TYR A 253 -2.01 17.75 -8.21
N TRP A 254 -2.33 19.01 -8.01
CA TRP A 254 -2.96 19.46 -6.75
C TRP A 254 -3.86 20.68 -6.96
N GLN A 255 -4.89 20.75 -6.15
CA GLN A 255 -5.75 21.92 -6.06
C GLN A 255 -6.24 22.09 -4.61
N GLY A 256 -5.76 23.13 -3.93
CA GLY A 256 -6.05 23.34 -2.50
C GLY A 256 -5.51 22.18 -1.66
N ASP A 257 -6.41 21.54 -0.93
CA ASP A 257 -6.07 20.40 -0.04
C ASP A 257 -6.24 19.03 -0.73
N ILE A 258 -6.54 18.99 -2.02
CA ILE A 258 -6.66 17.74 -2.79
C ILE A 258 -5.42 17.58 -3.66
N SER A 259 -4.79 16.42 -3.57
CA SER A 259 -3.67 16.01 -4.40
C SER A 259 -4.05 14.73 -5.17
N LEU A 260 -3.51 14.57 -6.38
CA LEU A 260 -3.78 13.44 -7.26
C LEU A 260 -2.47 12.91 -7.84
N ASP A 261 -2.29 11.61 -7.70
CA ASP A 261 -1.20 10.85 -8.33
C ASP A 261 -1.77 9.74 -9.22
N MET A 262 -1.13 9.49 -10.35
CA MET A 262 -1.56 8.49 -11.34
C MET A 262 -0.56 7.35 -11.41
N HIS A 263 -1.11 6.15 -11.57
CA HIS A 263 -0.35 4.91 -11.69
C HIS A 263 -0.81 4.14 -12.93
N TYR A 264 0.15 3.54 -13.65
CA TYR A 264 -0.12 2.78 -14.86
C TYR A 264 0.70 1.51 -14.87
N GLY A 265 0.13 0.41 -15.37
CA GLY A 265 0.82 -0.86 -15.47
C GLY A 265 0.37 -1.69 -16.66
N TRP A 266 1.31 -2.45 -17.21
CA TRP A 266 1.10 -3.45 -18.24
C TRP A 266 1.80 -4.74 -17.84
N GLU A 267 1.10 -5.86 -18.03
CA GLU A 267 1.65 -7.20 -17.83
C GLU A 267 1.37 -8.04 -19.08
N ALA A 268 2.38 -8.79 -19.50
CA ALA A 268 2.23 -9.87 -20.44
C ALA A 268 2.65 -11.17 -19.77
N GLU A 269 1.72 -12.12 -19.63
CA GLU A 269 1.96 -13.43 -19.04
C GLU A 269 1.86 -14.52 -20.11
N TYR A 270 2.86 -15.39 -20.17
CA TYR A 270 2.94 -16.51 -21.12
C TYR A 270 2.67 -17.83 -20.41
N LEU A 271 1.69 -18.60 -20.91
CA LEU A 271 1.28 -19.92 -20.42
C LEU A 271 0.99 -19.95 -18.90
N GLU A 272 0.56 -18.84 -18.31
CA GLU A 272 0.38 -18.69 -16.86
C GLU A 272 1.64 -19.02 -16.05
N ARG A 273 2.83 -18.91 -16.65
CA ARG A 273 4.10 -19.30 -16.02
C ARG A 273 5.12 -18.19 -15.91
N ILE A 274 5.25 -17.38 -16.96
CA ILE A 274 6.26 -16.33 -17.02
C ILE A 274 5.55 -15.02 -17.29
N ALA A 275 5.79 -14.02 -16.48
CA ALA A 275 5.23 -12.69 -16.64
C ALA A 275 6.34 -11.65 -16.80
N ALA A 276 6.11 -10.70 -17.70
CA ALA A 276 6.90 -9.48 -17.83
C ALA A 276 5.98 -8.28 -17.57
N ARG A 277 6.50 -7.27 -16.85
CA ARG A 277 5.74 -6.10 -16.40
C ARG A 277 6.52 -4.83 -16.63
N ILE A 278 5.80 -3.78 -16.98
CA ILE A 278 6.30 -2.40 -16.98
C ILE A 278 5.22 -1.52 -16.35
N GLY A 279 5.64 -0.43 -15.71
CA GLY A 279 4.70 0.49 -15.09
C GLY A 279 5.29 1.86 -14.84
N PHE A 280 4.42 2.76 -14.39
CA PHE A 280 4.78 4.09 -13.94
C PHE A 280 4.07 4.36 -12.62
N ASP A 281 4.87 4.59 -11.58
CA ASP A 281 4.42 4.94 -10.22
C ASP A 281 4.63 6.45 -10.02
N ARG A 282 3.55 7.23 -10.12
CA ARG A 282 3.62 8.71 -10.00
C ARG A 282 4.60 9.37 -10.97
N GLY A 283 4.81 8.75 -12.13
CA GLY A 283 5.78 9.20 -13.15
C GLY A 283 7.10 8.41 -13.12
N ASP A 284 7.48 7.81 -12.03
CA ASP A 284 8.67 6.98 -11.90
C ASP A 284 8.51 5.65 -12.63
N PHE A 285 9.50 5.29 -13.44
CA PHE A 285 9.47 4.04 -14.21
C PHE A 285 9.69 2.82 -13.33
N SER A 286 8.87 1.80 -13.51
CA SER A 286 9.03 0.49 -12.90
C SER A 286 9.04 -0.63 -13.92
N ALA A 287 9.72 -1.73 -13.57
CA ALA A 287 9.72 -2.96 -14.34
C ALA A 287 9.72 -4.16 -13.40
N GLY A 288 9.23 -5.30 -13.89
CA GLY A 288 9.19 -6.51 -13.09
C GLY A 288 9.09 -7.77 -13.92
N GLY A 289 9.39 -8.90 -13.29
CA GLY A 289 9.21 -10.24 -13.84
C GLY A 289 8.58 -11.17 -12.83
N GLY A 290 7.88 -12.18 -13.32
CA GLY A 290 7.24 -13.19 -12.48
C GLY A 290 7.44 -14.59 -13.02
N LEU A 291 7.64 -15.54 -12.11
CA LEU A 291 7.65 -16.98 -12.39
C LEU A 291 6.55 -17.65 -11.58
N ASN A 292 5.59 -18.27 -12.26
CA ASN A 292 4.46 -18.93 -11.66
C ASN A 292 4.60 -20.45 -11.77
N PHE A 293 4.54 -21.12 -10.65
CA PHE A 293 4.42 -22.58 -10.52
C PHE A 293 3.08 -22.92 -9.89
N LYS A 294 2.66 -24.17 -9.93
CA LYS A 294 1.34 -24.59 -9.40
C LYS A 294 1.04 -24.05 -7.99
N LYS A 295 2.03 -24.10 -7.10
CA LYS A 295 1.88 -23.69 -5.68
C LYS A 295 2.68 -22.45 -5.31
N PHE A 296 3.63 -22.04 -6.11
CA PHE A 296 4.56 -20.96 -5.80
C PHE A 296 4.60 -19.96 -6.93
N SER A 297 4.71 -18.69 -6.58
CA SER A 297 5.01 -17.62 -7.54
C SER A 297 6.11 -16.75 -6.96
N LEU A 298 7.10 -16.44 -7.78
CA LEU A 298 8.19 -15.54 -7.45
C LEU A 298 8.08 -14.31 -8.33
N ASP A 299 8.04 -13.13 -7.72
CA ASP A 299 7.99 -11.86 -8.42
C ASP A 299 9.20 -11.01 -8.02
N LEU A 300 9.83 -10.42 -9.02
CA LEU A 300 10.93 -9.46 -8.88
C LEU A 300 10.49 -8.15 -9.49
N ALA A 301 10.80 -7.04 -8.86
CA ALA A 301 10.52 -5.72 -9.38
C ALA A 301 11.61 -4.71 -9.02
N PHE A 302 11.67 -3.69 -9.86
CA PHE A 302 12.56 -2.56 -9.82
C PHE A 302 11.74 -1.28 -9.99
N LEU A 303 12.06 -0.25 -9.22
CA LEU A 303 11.50 1.10 -9.35
C LEU A 303 12.65 2.09 -9.39
N HIS A 304 12.65 2.91 -10.42
CA HIS A 304 13.61 4.00 -10.59
C HIS A 304 13.10 5.23 -9.84
N HIS A 305 13.99 5.91 -9.12
CA HIS A 305 13.74 7.21 -8.51
C HIS A 305 14.76 8.20 -9.04
N GLU A 306 14.31 9.39 -9.48
CA GLU A 306 15.23 10.42 -10.00
C GLU A 306 16.14 10.99 -8.90
N GLU A 307 15.62 11.20 -7.70
CA GLU A 307 16.33 11.89 -6.60
C GLU A 307 16.84 10.93 -5.51
N LEU A 308 16.33 9.72 -5.48
CA LEU A 308 16.70 8.68 -4.53
C LEU A 308 17.21 7.46 -5.31
N ASP A 309 18.08 6.68 -4.70
CA ASP A 309 18.53 5.44 -5.31
C ASP A 309 17.36 4.48 -5.55
N ASN A 310 17.58 3.58 -6.52
CA ASN A 310 16.58 2.61 -6.96
C ASN A 310 16.08 1.71 -5.82
N SER A 311 14.86 1.24 -5.97
CA SER A 311 14.25 0.25 -5.07
C SER A 311 14.10 -1.10 -5.76
N TYR A 312 14.46 -2.16 -5.04
CA TYR A 312 14.33 -3.55 -5.50
C TYR A 312 13.40 -4.31 -4.57
N ARG A 313 12.54 -5.15 -5.15
CA ARG A 313 11.54 -5.91 -4.39
C ARG A 313 11.48 -7.35 -4.87
N VAL A 314 11.46 -8.26 -3.91
CA VAL A 314 11.29 -9.69 -4.12
C VAL A 314 10.05 -10.15 -3.36
N SER A 315 9.18 -10.93 -3.99
CA SER A 315 8.01 -11.50 -3.34
C SER A 315 7.87 -12.97 -3.67
N LEU A 316 7.54 -13.76 -2.66
CA LEU A 316 7.18 -15.17 -2.78
C LEU A 316 5.74 -15.37 -2.35
N ARG A 317 4.91 -15.89 -3.23
CA ARG A 317 3.53 -16.29 -2.97
C ARG A 317 3.44 -17.81 -2.90
N VAL A 318 2.73 -18.32 -1.91
CA VAL A 318 2.48 -19.75 -1.69
C VAL A 318 0.99 -20.00 -1.63
N LYS A 319 0.48 -20.87 -2.50
CA LYS A 319 -0.92 -21.39 -2.47
C LYS A 319 -0.95 -22.66 -1.62
N LEU A 320 -1.84 -22.67 -0.63
CA LEU A 320 -2.01 -23.77 0.34
C LEU A 320 -3.18 -24.68 -0.02
#